data_26d18cf2b928e9b2c4abf7bced5be237
#
_entry.id   26d18cf2b928e9b2c4abf7bced5be237
#
_cell.length_a   1.000
_cell.length_b   1.000
_cell.length_c   1.000
_cell.angle_alpha   90.00
_cell.angle_beta   90.00
_cell.angle_gamma   90.00
#
_symmetry.space_group_name_H-M   'P 1'
#
loop_
_entity.id
_entity.type
_entity.pdbx_description
1 polymer ?
#
loop_
_entity_poly.entity_id
_entity_poly.type
_entity_poly.pdbx_seq_one_letter_code
_entity_poly.pdbx_strand_id
1 'polypeptide(L)'
;MKQTRFIPTNDCGLQLREPQEGQQESREIEGRPIVFGVRSVNLTPWSSTRKVYEILEPGCISRELLAKSDVILNLNHSNMVPDVLGRFRNSDKDTLSLELRGDGIDCRCDLPKTNNANDALELMKRGDITGMSFAFEDDWEDSENGVSYEKTNDIEDGKEVWLRHVKKITGLYDVAIVTHPAYEQTTVGLREASEAIDKAIEAQLKRECGDDEAKKKAEEEEAAKRAAEEEAKKKAEEEAKREAEAKAKEEQEARELEEQEQRFREQQAMRLRAQHRRREIDFESLNY
;
A
#
# COMPACT_ATOMS: atom_id res chain seq x y z
N MET A 1 11.55 5.88 15.66
CA MET A 1 12.59 5.15 16.48
C MET A 1 13.88 5.15 15.70
N LYS A 2 14.99 5.63 16.31
CA LYS A 2 16.31 5.66 15.63
C LYS A 2 16.75 4.24 15.27
N GLN A 3 17.08 4.01 14.01
CA GLN A 3 17.53 2.73 13.49
C GLN A 3 18.96 2.87 12.96
N THR A 4 19.73 1.82 13.05
CA THR A 4 21.12 1.77 12.55
C THR A 4 21.18 0.70 11.47
N ARG A 5 21.80 1.02 10.33
CA ARG A 5 21.96 0.12 9.19
C ARG A 5 23.42 0.02 8.80
N PHE A 6 23.81 -1.16 8.37
CA PHE A 6 25.14 -1.45 7.87
C PHE A 6 25.11 -1.70 6.37
N ILE A 7 26.06 -1.11 5.66
CA ILE A 7 26.27 -1.33 4.22
C ILE A 7 27.52 -2.18 4.04
N PRO A 8 27.45 -3.32 3.32
CA PRO A 8 28.60 -4.12 3.00
C PRO A 8 29.68 -3.34 2.23
N THR A 9 30.94 -3.68 2.42
CA THR A 9 32.09 -2.98 1.82
C THR A 9 32.03 -2.82 0.31
N ASN A 10 31.52 -3.84 -0.39
CA ASN A 10 31.43 -3.82 -1.86
C ASN A 10 30.47 -2.74 -2.36
N ASP A 11 29.51 -2.32 -1.55
CA ASP A 11 28.47 -1.36 -1.92
C ASP A 11 28.77 0.05 -1.38
N CYS A 12 29.59 0.18 -0.33
CA CYS A 12 29.87 1.49 0.28
C CYS A 12 31.10 2.19 -0.29
N GLY A 13 32.04 1.48 -0.92
CA GLY A 13 33.20 2.07 -1.56
C GLY A 13 34.06 2.95 -0.65
N LEU A 14 34.09 2.65 0.68
CA LEU A 14 34.89 3.44 1.63
C LEU A 14 36.36 3.36 1.28
N GLN A 15 36.96 4.50 0.99
CA GLN A 15 38.35 4.60 0.62
C GLN A 15 38.98 5.93 1.06
N LEU A 16 40.30 5.89 1.17
CA LEU A 16 41.12 7.10 1.32
C LEU A 16 41.38 7.67 -0.07
N ARG A 17 41.15 8.95 -0.25
CA ARG A 17 41.46 9.63 -1.52
C ARG A 17 42.97 9.83 -1.67
N GLU A 18 43.45 9.80 -2.90
CA GLU A 18 44.85 10.11 -3.19
C GLU A 18 45.16 11.56 -2.78
N PRO A 19 46.47 11.80 -2.30
CA PRO A 19 46.89 13.14 -1.97
C PRO A 19 46.79 14.09 -3.16
N GLN A 20 46.38 15.32 -2.89
CA GLN A 20 46.43 16.36 -3.92
C GLN A 20 47.88 16.79 -4.20
N GLU A 21 48.10 17.40 -5.38
CA GLU A 21 49.43 17.85 -5.80
C GLU A 21 50.03 18.76 -4.74
N GLY A 22 51.23 18.37 -4.21
CA GLY A 22 51.93 19.08 -3.14
C GLY A 22 51.61 18.65 -1.71
N GLN A 23 50.71 17.68 -1.50
CA GLN A 23 50.44 17.07 -0.20
C GLN A 23 51.23 15.77 -0.05
N GLN A 24 51.82 15.53 1.11
CA GLN A 24 52.54 14.27 1.39
C GLN A 24 51.60 13.12 1.72
N GLU A 25 50.48 13.39 2.37
CA GLU A 25 49.44 12.40 2.73
C GLU A 25 48.04 13.02 2.63
N SER A 26 47.10 12.23 2.16
CA SER A 26 45.68 12.59 2.21
C SER A 26 45.09 12.16 3.54
N ARG A 27 44.16 12.99 4.03
CA ARG A 27 43.28 12.66 5.17
C ARG A 27 41.81 12.64 4.73
N GLU A 28 41.56 12.90 3.45
CA GLU A 28 40.22 12.93 2.90
C GLU A 28 39.76 11.51 2.60
N ILE A 29 38.64 11.14 3.21
CA ILE A 29 37.95 9.88 2.92
C ILE A 29 36.73 10.14 2.07
N GLU A 30 36.35 9.17 1.27
CA GLU A 30 35.08 9.13 0.55
C GLU A 30 34.44 7.74 0.66
N GLY A 31 33.12 7.70 0.49
CA GLY A 31 32.37 6.47 0.51
C GLY A 31 30.88 6.75 0.30
N ARG A 32 30.09 5.68 0.23
CA ARG A 32 28.64 5.73 0.06
C ARG A 32 27.96 5.01 1.23
N PRO A 33 27.70 5.70 2.34
CA PRO A 33 27.06 5.09 3.53
C PRO A 33 25.61 4.67 3.32
N ILE A 34 24.92 5.22 2.30
CA ILE A 34 23.51 4.94 2.02
C ILE A 34 23.38 4.56 0.55
N VAL A 35 22.79 3.39 0.27
CA VAL A 35 22.53 2.87 -1.08
C VAL A 35 21.02 2.61 -1.22
N PHE A 36 20.42 3.07 -2.32
CA PHE A 36 19.01 2.85 -2.61
C PHE A 36 18.81 1.62 -3.50
N GLY A 37 17.64 0.96 -3.36
CA GLY A 37 17.25 -0.17 -4.19
C GLY A 37 18.02 -1.46 -3.95
N VAL A 38 18.89 -1.52 -2.95
CA VAL A 38 19.71 -2.68 -2.63
C VAL A 38 19.19 -3.37 -1.36
N ARG A 39 19.18 -4.69 -1.38
CA ARG A 39 18.78 -5.53 -0.24
C ARG A 39 19.83 -5.40 0.89
N SER A 40 19.38 -5.12 2.09
CA SER A 40 20.22 -5.13 3.30
C SER A 40 20.62 -6.56 3.69
N VAL A 41 21.41 -6.68 4.74
CA VAL A 41 21.55 -7.93 5.49
C VAL A 41 20.26 -8.30 6.20
N ASN A 42 20.11 -9.58 6.59
CA ASN A 42 18.93 -10.03 7.33
C ASN A 42 18.76 -9.28 8.66
N LEU A 43 17.68 -8.56 8.82
CA LEU A 43 17.36 -7.78 10.02
C LEU A 43 16.75 -8.61 11.15
N THR A 44 16.34 -9.84 10.87
CA THR A 44 15.68 -10.73 11.83
C THR A 44 16.44 -12.06 12.00
N PRO A 45 17.74 -12.04 12.33
CA PRO A 45 18.54 -13.26 12.44
C PRO A 45 18.03 -14.21 13.52
N TRP A 46 17.33 -13.70 14.52
CA TRP A 46 16.76 -14.44 15.65
C TRP A 46 15.34 -14.95 15.41
N SER A 47 14.65 -14.51 14.36
CA SER A 47 13.33 -15.02 14.02
C SER A 47 13.41 -16.49 13.61
N SER A 48 12.49 -17.31 14.16
CA SER A 48 12.40 -18.74 13.83
C SER A 48 11.66 -19.01 12.53
N THR A 49 10.87 -18.04 12.04
CA THR A 49 9.93 -18.22 10.93
C THR A 49 10.25 -17.37 9.72
N ARG A 50 10.96 -16.24 9.89
CA ARG A 50 11.15 -15.22 8.85
C ARG A 50 12.60 -14.78 8.74
N LYS A 51 12.97 -14.39 7.51
CA LYS A 51 14.13 -13.54 7.22
C LYS A 51 13.59 -12.24 6.63
N VAL A 52 13.94 -11.11 7.22
CA VAL A 52 13.51 -9.80 6.74
C VAL A 52 14.71 -9.03 6.24
N TYR A 53 14.64 -8.59 5.01
CA TYR A 53 15.63 -7.72 4.38
C TYR A 53 15.02 -6.35 4.14
N GLU A 54 15.81 -5.31 4.25
CA GLU A 54 15.38 -3.94 4.02
C GLU A 54 15.81 -3.45 2.64
N ILE A 55 14.97 -2.67 2.02
CA ILE A 55 15.27 -1.91 0.82
C ILE A 55 14.91 -0.46 1.10
N LEU A 56 15.89 0.43 0.96
CA LEU A 56 15.65 1.86 0.94
C LEU A 56 15.20 2.25 -0.47
N GLU A 57 13.97 2.69 -0.61
CA GLU A 57 13.44 3.07 -1.92
C GLU A 57 14.12 4.35 -2.44
N PRO A 58 14.42 4.44 -3.75
CA PRO A 58 14.87 5.68 -4.35
C PRO A 58 13.90 6.83 -4.02
N GLY A 59 14.42 7.92 -3.45
CA GLY A 59 13.60 9.06 -3.02
C GLY A 59 13.13 9.00 -1.56
N CYS A 60 13.42 7.93 -0.80
CA CYS A 60 13.09 7.85 0.62
C CYS A 60 13.74 8.96 1.48
N ILE A 61 14.82 9.57 1.01
CA ILE A 61 15.46 10.76 1.57
C ILE A 61 15.21 11.92 0.61
N SER A 62 14.50 12.95 1.07
CA SER A 62 14.28 14.15 0.29
C SER A 62 15.45 15.14 0.41
N ARG A 63 15.59 16.03 -0.57
CA ARG A 63 16.57 17.13 -0.51
C ARG A 63 16.31 18.08 0.66
N GLU A 64 15.03 18.30 0.97
CA GLU A 64 14.59 19.14 2.07
C GLU A 64 14.96 18.54 3.43
N LEU A 65 14.84 17.20 3.58
CA LEU A 65 15.26 16.51 4.78
C LEU A 65 16.79 16.66 4.94
N LEU A 66 17.56 16.33 3.90
CA LEU A 66 19.02 16.41 3.95
C LEU A 66 19.48 17.83 4.27
N ALA A 67 18.88 18.85 3.65
CA ALA A 67 19.25 20.24 3.88
C ALA A 67 18.99 20.75 5.31
N LYS A 68 18.09 20.10 6.05
CA LYS A 68 17.74 20.43 7.45
C LYS A 68 18.43 19.52 8.46
N SER A 69 19.08 18.45 7.98
CA SER A 69 19.71 17.47 8.86
C SER A 69 20.99 18.01 9.49
N ASP A 70 21.26 17.56 10.72
CA ASP A 70 22.52 17.74 11.42
C ASP A 70 23.15 16.34 11.60
N VAL A 71 24.07 15.99 10.71
CA VAL A 71 24.62 14.63 10.58
C VAL A 71 26.07 14.66 11.02
N ILE A 72 26.46 13.73 11.90
CA ILE A 72 27.86 13.52 12.27
C ILE A 72 28.45 12.32 11.53
N LEU A 73 29.73 12.41 11.15
CA LEU A 73 30.54 11.24 10.83
C LEU A 73 31.22 10.79 12.11
N ASN A 74 31.08 9.53 12.48
CA ASN A 74 31.68 9.00 13.71
C ASN A 74 32.25 7.59 13.52
N LEU A 75 32.87 7.05 14.57
CA LEU A 75 33.33 5.66 14.66
C LEU A 75 32.24 4.82 15.37
N ASN A 76 31.81 3.73 14.75
CA ASN A 76 30.88 2.73 15.30
C ASN A 76 29.61 3.32 15.96
N HIS A 77 29.05 4.39 15.41
CA HIS A 77 27.88 5.11 15.96
C HIS A 77 28.09 5.68 17.37
N SER A 78 29.36 5.92 17.73
CA SER A 78 29.70 6.48 19.02
C SER A 78 29.38 7.97 19.09
N ASN A 79 28.74 8.39 20.20
CA ASN A 79 28.52 9.79 20.51
C ASN A 79 29.60 10.38 21.42
N MET A 80 30.71 9.66 21.64
CA MET A 80 31.83 10.16 22.42
C MET A 80 32.62 11.20 21.62
N VAL A 81 32.99 12.30 22.27
CA VAL A 81 33.69 13.42 21.61
C VAL A 81 34.94 12.97 20.81
N PRO A 82 35.81 12.02 21.28
CA PRO A 82 36.95 11.58 20.52
C PRO A 82 36.64 10.84 19.22
N ASP A 83 35.42 10.30 19.09
CA ASP A 83 35.00 9.46 17.96
C ASP A 83 34.32 10.25 16.86
N VAL A 84 34.06 11.57 17.07
CA VAL A 84 33.48 12.45 16.05
C VAL A 84 34.56 12.85 15.06
N LEU A 85 34.33 12.50 13.78
CA LEU A 85 35.29 12.72 12.68
C LEU A 85 34.93 13.88 11.78
N GLY A 86 33.61 14.18 11.65
CA GLY A 86 33.13 15.27 10.83
C GLY A 86 31.68 15.59 11.10
N ARG A 87 31.20 16.70 10.54
CA ARG A 87 29.81 17.15 10.72
C ARG A 87 29.29 17.87 9.48
N PHE A 88 28.04 17.58 9.12
CA PHE A 88 27.27 18.18 8.06
C PHE A 88 26.05 18.88 8.64
N ARG A 89 25.84 20.17 8.29
CA ARG A 89 24.69 20.99 8.66
C ARG A 89 24.22 21.88 7.52
N ASN A 90 24.65 21.54 6.30
CA ASN A 90 24.40 22.33 5.10
C ASN A 90 24.91 23.80 5.25
N SER A 91 26.14 23.93 5.72
CA SER A 91 26.79 25.22 5.96
C SER A 91 28.23 25.26 5.41
N ASP A 92 28.76 26.46 5.18
CA ASP A 92 30.13 26.66 4.69
C ASP A 92 31.24 26.19 5.68
N LYS A 93 30.85 25.82 6.91
CA LYS A 93 31.76 25.33 7.96
C LYS A 93 31.72 23.81 8.12
N ASP A 94 31.01 23.12 7.22
CA ASP A 94 30.90 21.68 7.29
C ASP A 94 32.24 21.01 6.98
N THR A 95 32.56 19.98 7.77
CA THR A 95 33.75 19.12 7.61
C THR A 95 33.37 17.80 6.97
N LEU A 96 32.11 17.45 6.92
CA LEU A 96 31.50 16.35 6.21
C LEU A 96 30.64 16.91 5.07
N SER A 97 30.82 16.38 3.87
CA SER A 97 29.98 16.63 2.72
C SER A 97 29.08 15.41 2.47
N LEU A 98 27.79 15.64 2.27
CA LEU A 98 26.82 14.61 1.88
C LEU A 98 26.15 15.03 0.57
N GLU A 99 26.21 14.17 -0.45
CA GLU A 99 25.65 14.43 -1.76
C GLU A 99 24.58 13.38 -2.11
N LEU A 100 23.33 13.83 -2.24
CA LEU A 100 22.22 12.98 -2.63
C LEU A 100 22.28 12.67 -4.12
N ARG A 101 22.41 11.37 -4.45
CA ARG A 101 22.39 10.80 -5.79
C ARG A 101 21.10 10.01 -6.04
N GLY A 102 20.88 9.58 -7.28
CA GLY A 102 19.73 8.74 -7.61
C GLY A 102 19.76 7.34 -7.01
N ASP A 103 20.94 6.84 -6.67
CA ASP A 103 21.25 5.50 -6.18
C ASP A 103 21.75 5.47 -4.73
N GLY A 104 21.83 6.62 -4.05
CA GLY A 104 22.29 6.69 -2.66
C GLY A 104 22.77 8.07 -2.21
N ILE A 105 23.54 8.10 -1.15
CA ILE A 105 24.23 9.30 -0.65
C ILE A 105 25.71 9.04 -0.61
N ASP A 106 26.47 9.86 -1.35
CA ASP A 106 27.94 9.90 -1.26
C ASP A 106 28.35 10.79 -0.11
N CYS A 107 29.42 10.41 0.59
CA CYS A 107 30.03 11.23 1.63
C CYS A 107 31.51 11.51 1.34
N ARG A 108 32.00 12.67 1.81
CA ARG A 108 33.42 13.03 1.86
C ARG A 108 33.72 13.75 3.17
N CYS A 109 34.90 13.48 3.74
CA CYS A 109 35.28 14.12 4.96
C CYS A 109 36.82 14.25 5.03
N ASP A 110 37.31 15.45 5.34
CA ASP A 110 38.70 15.65 5.75
C ASP A 110 38.82 15.36 7.24
N LEU A 111 39.49 14.24 7.59
CA LEU A 111 39.55 13.74 8.95
C LEU A 111 40.42 14.63 9.85
N PRO A 112 39.98 14.91 11.09
CA PRO A 112 40.71 15.72 12.03
C PRO A 112 42.04 15.03 12.43
N LYS A 113 43.01 15.84 12.93
CA LYS A 113 44.27 15.32 13.43
C LYS A 113 44.20 14.86 14.91
N THR A 114 43.16 14.08 15.22
CA THR A 114 42.96 13.46 16.55
C THR A 114 43.51 12.05 16.56
N ASN A 115 43.73 11.49 17.75
CA ASN A 115 44.25 10.12 17.88
C ASN A 115 43.31 9.11 17.23
N ASN A 116 42.01 9.13 17.55
CA ASN A 116 41.03 8.19 17.01
C ASN A 116 40.88 8.30 15.49
N ALA A 117 41.01 9.50 14.93
CA ALA A 117 41.00 9.68 13.47
C ALA A 117 42.28 9.15 12.81
N ASN A 118 43.46 9.29 13.49
CA ASN A 118 44.73 8.72 13.00
C ASN A 118 44.69 7.18 13.05
N ASP A 119 44.16 6.61 14.13
CA ASP A 119 44.00 5.17 14.28
C ASP A 119 43.02 4.62 13.19
N ALA A 120 41.91 5.30 12.95
CA ALA A 120 40.98 4.92 11.89
C ALA A 120 41.63 4.96 10.50
N LEU A 121 42.39 6.02 10.19
CA LEU A 121 43.14 6.13 8.92
C LEU A 121 44.12 4.99 8.72
N GLU A 122 44.88 4.65 9.74
CA GLU A 122 45.85 3.55 9.69
C GLU A 122 45.17 2.21 9.45
N LEU A 123 44.04 1.95 10.17
CA LEU A 123 43.25 0.73 10.01
C LEU A 123 42.57 0.65 8.62
N MET A 124 42.15 1.78 8.08
CA MET A 124 41.59 1.84 6.70
C MET A 124 42.69 1.57 5.66
N LYS A 125 43.90 2.16 5.79
CA LYS A 125 45.03 1.91 4.89
C LYS A 125 45.43 0.43 4.87
N ARG A 126 45.33 -0.24 5.99
CA ARG A 126 45.60 -1.68 6.13
C ARG A 126 44.46 -2.58 5.62
N GLY A 127 43.27 -2.02 5.43
CA GLY A 127 42.08 -2.78 5.07
C GLY A 127 41.39 -3.49 6.25
N ASP A 128 41.73 -3.12 7.49
CA ASP A 128 41.11 -3.67 8.70
C ASP A 128 39.70 -3.05 8.92
N ILE A 129 39.46 -1.85 8.38
CA ILE A 129 38.17 -1.16 8.38
C ILE A 129 37.78 -0.82 6.93
N THR A 130 36.64 -1.33 6.51
CA THR A 130 36.19 -1.23 5.12
C THR A 130 34.71 -0.91 5.00
N GLY A 131 33.96 -0.84 6.11
CA GLY A 131 32.53 -0.72 6.13
C GLY A 131 32.02 0.65 6.58
N MET A 132 30.86 1.02 6.10
CA MET A 132 30.09 2.16 6.57
C MET A 132 28.70 1.74 7.04
N SER A 133 28.12 2.59 7.87
CA SER A 133 26.78 2.43 8.39
C SER A 133 26.11 3.80 8.52
N PHE A 134 24.83 3.84 8.78
CA PHE A 134 24.12 5.09 9.04
C PHE A 134 22.98 4.88 10.04
N ALA A 135 22.59 5.96 10.72
CA ALA A 135 21.49 5.95 11.68
C ALA A 135 20.41 6.93 11.24
N PHE A 136 19.20 6.42 11.15
CA PHE A 136 18.05 7.15 10.65
C PHE A 136 16.77 6.87 11.45
N GLU A 137 15.75 7.65 11.17
CA GLU A 137 14.38 7.43 11.60
C GLU A 137 13.47 7.39 10.38
N ASP A 138 12.54 6.44 10.37
CA ASP A 138 11.57 6.27 9.29
C ASP A 138 10.13 6.52 9.76
N ASP A 139 9.22 6.59 8.81
CA ASP A 139 7.78 6.80 9.03
C ASP A 139 7.07 5.43 9.11
N TRP A 140 7.41 4.64 10.12
CA TRP A 140 6.90 3.28 10.30
C TRP A 140 5.40 3.19 10.58
N GLU A 141 4.76 4.29 11.00
CA GLU A 141 3.33 4.37 11.25
C GLU A 141 2.51 4.51 9.96
N ASP A 142 3.09 5.08 8.92
CA ASP A 142 2.47 5.19 7.59
C ASP A 142 2.85 3.99 6.72
N SER A 143 1.97 2.98 6.69
CA SER A 143 2.20 1.76 5.89
C SER A 143 2.09 1.99 4.38
N GLU A 144 1.45 3.05 3.92
CA GLU A 144 1.30 3.38 2.50
C GLU A 144 2.51 4.16 1.97
N ASN A 145 2.90 5.25 2.64
CA ASN A 145 3.94 6.17 2.16
C ASN A 145 5.24 6.10 2.96
N GLY A 146 5.26 5.45 4.11
CA GLY A 146 6.40 5.36 5.02
C GLY A 146 7.12 4.02 4.93
N VAL A 147 6.62 3.00 5.62
CA VAL A 147 7.23 1.67 5.65
C VAL A 147 6.19 0.59 5.38
N SER A 148 6.46 -0.29 4.41
CA SER A 148 5.62 -1.45 4.13
C SER A 148 6.42 -2.74 4.15
N TYR A 149 5.73 -3.87 4.35
CA TYR A 149 6.30 -5.20 4.33
C TYR A 149 5.67 -6.02 3.23
N GLU A 150 6.50 -6.71 2.44
CA GLU A 150 6.10 -7.58 1.34
C GLU A 150 6.60 -9.00 1.61
N LYS A 151 5.69 -9.97 1.54
CA LYS A 151 6.07 -11.38 1.56
C LYS A 151 6.49 -11.80 0.15
N THR A 152 7.72 -12.30 0.01
CA THR A 152 8.19 -12.87 -1.25
C THR A 152 7.76 -14.35 -1.39
N ASN A 153 8.00 -14.92 -2.57
CA ASN A 153 7.82 -16.36 -2.78
C ASN A 153 9.05 -17.18 -2.36
N ASP A 154 10.12 -16.53 -1.89
CA ASP A 154 11.37 -17.18 -1.54
C ASP A 154 11.32 -17.81 -0.15
N ILE A 155 12.03 -18.90 -0.01
CA ILE A 155 12.29 -19.57 1.27
C ILE A 155 13.81 -19.74 1.41
N GLU A 156 14.39 -19.17 2.47
CA GLU A 156 15.80 -19.28 2.77
C GLU A 156 15.99 -19.96 4.14
N ASP A 157 16.79 -21.02 4.19
CA ASP A 157 17.03 -21.85 5.41
C ASP A 157 15.72 -22.30 6.09
N GLY A 158 14.68 -22.61 5.29
CA GLY A 158 13.38 -23.05 5.78
C GLY A 158 12.50 -21.93 6.36
N LYS A 159 12.89 -20.64 6.19
CA LYS A 159 12.16 -19.47 6.68
C LYS A 159 11.60 -18.66 5.52
N GLU A 160 10.44 -18.06 5.73
CA GLU A 160 9.83 -17.13 4.77
C GLU A 160 10.70 -15.89 4.61
N VAL A 161 10.85 -15.42 3.37
CA VAL A 161 11.57 -14.19 3.06
C VAL A 161 10.60 -13.03 2.90
N TRP A 162 10.89 -11.96 3.64
CA TRP A 162 10.12 -10.72 3.62
C TRP A 162 11.01 -9.55 3.25
N LEU A 163 10.46 -8.58 2.54
CA LEU A 163 11.09 -7.30 2.22
C LEU A 163 10.42 -6.19 3.03
N ARG A 164 11.24 -5.37 3.66
CA ARG A 164 10.85 -4.13 4.34
C ARG A 164 11.19 -2.97 3.42
N HIS A 165 10.20 -2.34 2.83
CA HIS A 165 10.36 -1.19 1.95
C HIS A 165 10.29 0.09 2.75
N VAL A 166 11.39 0.83 2.83
CA VAL A 166 11.45 2.15 3.45
C VAL A 166 11.25 3.20 2.35
N LYS A 167 10.08 3.78 2.28
CA LYS A 167 9.67 4.78 1.28
C LYS A 167 9.93 6.21 1.76
N LYS A 168 10.03 6.40 3.09
CA LYS A 168 10.23 7.73 3.68
C LYS A 168 11.07 7.66 4.95
N ILE A 169 12.16 8.41 4.95
CA ILE A 169 13.00 8.68 6.11
C ILE A 169 12.63 10.04 6.66
N THR A 170 12.44 10.14 7.98
CA THR A 170 12.03 11.36 8.69
C THR A 170 13.17 12.05 9.42
N GLY A 171 14.25 11.32 9.68
CA GLY A 171 15.46 11.85 10.32
C GLY A 171 16.73 11.12 9.90
N LEU A 172 17.83 11.85 9.64
CA LEU A 172 19.17 11.33 9.42
C LEU A 172 20.09 11.91 10.49
N TYR A 173 20.77 11.06 11.26
CA TYR A 173 21.48 11.46 12.47
C TYR A 173 22.99 11.31 12.39
N ASP A 174 23.45 10.18 11.86
CA ASP A 174 24.88 9.96 11.67
C ASP A 174 25.14 9.04 10.48
N VAL A 175 26.34 9.14 9.96
CA VAL A 175 27.02 8.15 9.15
C VAL A 175 28.25 7.69 9.92
N ALA A 176 28.58 6.41 9.85
CA ALA A 176 29.64 5.85 10.67
C ALA A 176 30.62 5.02 9.85
N ILE A 177 31.90 5.12 10.18
CA ILE A 177 32.93 4.14 9.82
C ILE A 177 32.81 2.99 10.84
N VAL A 178 32.61 1.76 10.38
CA VAL A 178 32.34 0.62 11.25
C VAL A 178 33.35 -0.52 11.03
N THR A 179 33.73 -1.18 12.11
CA THR A 179 34.72 -2.27 12.12
C THR A 179 34.12 -3.61 11.71
N HIS A 180 32.87 -3.84 12.02
CA HIS A 180 32.15 -5.09 11.71
C HIS A 180 30.73 -4.81 11.25
N PRO A 181 30.21 -5.66 10.37
CA PRO A 181 28.74 -5.70 10.18
C PRO A 181 28.09 -5.93 11.55
N ALA A 182 27.01 -5.23 11.81
CA ALA A 182 26.28 -5.14 13.08
C ALA A 182 25.87 -6.47 13.77
N TYR A 183 26.44 -7.61 13.35
CA TYR A 183 25.99 -8.94 13.74
C TYR A 183 26.52 -9.46 15.07
N GLU A 184 27.69 -9.05 15.53
CA GLU A 184 28.30 -9.73 16.68
C GLU A 184 28.29 -8.94 17.99
N GLN A 185 28.09 -7.63 17.99
CA GLN A 185 28.25 -6.83 19.21
C GLN A 185 27.03 -6.12 19.73
N THR A 186 25.86 -6.16 19.01
CA THR A 186 24.62 -5.56 19.47
C THR A 186 23.47 -6.58 19.53
N THR A 187 23.73 -7.70 20.21
CA THR A 187 22.71 -8.77 20.36
C THR A 187 21.40 -8.29 20.98
N VAL A 188 21.43 -7.35 21.90
CA VAL A 188 20.22 -6.84 22.57
C VAL A 188 19.43 -5.92 21.63
N GLY A 189 20.06 -4.91 21.05
CA GLY A 189 19.37 -3.96 20.16
C GLY A 189 18.82 -4.59 18.87
N LEU A 190 19.56 -5.55 18.28
CA LEU A 190 19.08 -6.30 17.12
C LEU A 190 17.94 -7.26 17.47
N ARG A 191 17.93 -7.84 18.65
CA ARG A 191 16.86 -8.71 19.11
C ARG A 191 15.57 -7.92 19.30
N GLU A 192 15.64 -6.77 19.97
CA GLU A 192 14.50 -5.86 20.14
C GLU A 192 13.96 -5.35 18.79
N ALA A 193 14.87 -4.99 17.85
CA ALA A 193 14.50 -4.60 16.51
C ALA A 193 13.85 -5.76 15.73
N SER A 194 14.36 -6.97 15.82
CA SER A 194 13.80 -8.17 15.20
C SER A 194 12.38 -8.44 15.73
N GLU A 195 12.18 -8.39 17.05
CA GLU A 195 10.87 -8.57 17.66
C GLU A 195 9.88 -7.46 17.27
N ALA A 196 10.35 -6.23 17.13
CA ALA A 196 9.54 -5.11 16.66
C ALA A 196 9.10 -5.30 15.19
N ILE A 197 10.00 -5.76 14.32
CA ILE A 197 9.71 -6.08 12.93
C ILE A 197 8.69 -7.23 12.83
N ASP A 198 8.88 -8.31 13.57
CA ASP A 198 7.94 -9.43 13.59
C ASP A 198 6.54 -8.99 14.04
N LYS A 199 6.44 -8.15 15.08
CA LYS A 199 5.16 -7.56 15.53
C LYS A 199 4.54 -6.64 14.48
N ALA A 200 5.34 -5.86 13.75
CA ALA A 200 4.84 -4.97 12.70
C ALA A 200 4.26 -5.78 11.52
N ILE A 201 4.92 -6.85 11.10
CA ILE A 201 4.42 -7.78 10.07
C ILE A 201 3.11 -8.43 10.52
N GLU A 202 3.03 -8.92 11.76
CA GLU A 202 1.79 -9.52 12.29
C GLU A 202 0.64 -8.51 12.35
N ALA A 203 0.93 -7.26 12.69
CA ALA A 203 -0.08 -6.20 12.71
C ALA A 203 -0.57 -5.86 11.29
N GLN A 204 0.32 -5.87 10.29
CA GLN A 204 -0.05 -5.68 8.89
C GLN A 204 -0.93 -6.83 8.40
N LEU A 205 -0.53 -8.08 8.62
CA LEU A 205 -1.32 -9.26 8.23
C LEU A 205 -2.72 -9.27 8.86
N LYS A 206 -2.85 -8.86 10.12
CA LYS A 206 -4.17 -8.74 10.79
C LYS A 206 -5.06 -7.68 10.15
N ARG A 207 -4.51 -6.55 9.70
CA ARG A 207 -5.27 -5.51 8.98
C ARG A 207 -5.75 -6.03 7.63
N GLU A 208 -4.87 -6.64 6.84
CA GLU A 208 -5.19 -7.20 5.53
C GLU A 208 -6.29 -8.27 5.62
N CYS A 209 -6.22 -9.20 6.59
CA CYS A 209 -7.28 -10.19 6.82
C CYS A 209 -8.61 -9.55 7.27
N GLY A 210 -8.56 -8.51 8.10
CA GLY A 210 -9.76 -7.78 8.54
C GLY A 210 -10.44 -7.03 7.41
N ASP A 211 -9.66 -6.43 6.51
CA ASP A 211 -10.16 -5.73 5.33
C ASP A 211 -10.78 -6.71 4.31
N ASP A 212 -10.23 -7.91 4.15
CA ASP A 212 -10.78 -8.95 3.28
C ASP A 212 -12.11 -9.49 3.81
N GLU A 213 -12.26 -9.71 5.12
CA GLU A 213 -13.54 -10.09 5.74
C GLU A 213 -14.59 -8.99 5.60
N ALA A 214 -14.21 -7.73 5.79
CA ALA A 214 -15.11 -6.58 5.63
C ALA A 214 -15.57 -6.42 4.17
N LYS A 215 -14.67 -6.57 3.19
CA LYS A 215 -15.01 -6.56 1.76
C LYS A 215 -15.95 -7.69 1.39
N LYS A 216 -15.65 -8.91 1.83
CA LYS A 216 -16.51 -10.07 1.56
C LYS A 216 -17.91 -9.89 2.13
N LYS A 217 -18.03 -9.36 3.35
CA LYS A 217 -19.32 -9.06 3.97
C LYS A 217 -20.09 -7.96 3.22
N ALA A 218 -19.40 -6.94 2.72
CA ALA A 218 -20.01 -5.88 1.92
C ALA A 218 -20.51 -6.41 0.57
N GLU A 219 -19.75 -7.27 -0.10
CA GLU A 219 -20.14 -7.94 -1.35
C GLU A 219 -21.33 -8.87 -1.15
N GLU A 220 -21.39 -9.64 -0.06
CA GLU A 220 -22.51 -10.49 0.30
C GLU A 220 -23.80 -9.66 0.58
N GLU A 221 -23.67 -8.52 1.27
CA GLU A 221 -24.78 -7.63 1.56
C GLU A 221 -25.31 -6.95 0.28
N GLU A 222 -24.43 -6.52 -0.62
CA GLU A 222 -24.82 -5.95 -1.93
C GLU A 222 -25.47 -6.99 -2.83
N ALA A 223 -24.96 -8.22 -2.87
CA ALA A 223 -25.56 -9.32 -3.60
C ALA A 223 -26.96 -9.66 -3.07
N ALA A 224 -27.14 -9.68 -1.75
CA ALA A 224 -28.46 -9.89 -1.13
C ALA A 224 -29.45 -8.77 -1.46
N LYS A 225 -29.01 -7.50 -1.49
CA LYS A 225 -29.86 -6.37 -1.90
C LYS A 225 -30.29 -6.47 -3.37
N ARG A 226 -29.37 -6.83 -4.28
CA ARG A 226 -29.68 -7.02 -5.70
C ARG A 226 -30.67 -8.16 -5.92
N ALA A 227 -30.50 -9.28 -5.20
CA ALA A 227 -31.44 -10.40 -5.27
C ALA A 227 -32.84 -10.04 -4.77
N ALA A 228 -32.95 -9.29 -3.66
CA ALA A 228 -34.23 -8.81 -3.12
C ALA A 228 -34.91 -7.83 -4.07
N GLU A 229 -34.16 -6.94 -4.73
CA GLU A 229 -34.70 -5.99 -5.72
C GLU A 229 -35.22 -6.70 -6.98
N GLU A 230 -34.50 -7.72 -7.45
CA GLU A 230 -34.92 -8.54 -8.58
C GLU A 230 -36.20 -9.35 -8.26
N GLU A 231 -36.27 -9.91 -7.05
CA GLU A 231 -37.48 -10.62 -6.60
C GLU A 231 -38.70 -9.69 -6.47
N ALA A 232 -38.51 -8.48 -5.92
CA ALA A 232 -39.55 -7.46 -5.84
C ALA A 232 -40.04 -7.03 -7.22
N LYS A 233 -39.12 -6.87 -8.18
CA LYS A 233 -39.45 -6.54 -9.57
C LYS A 233 -40.27 -7.65 -10.26
N LYS A 234 -39.88 -8.91 -10.06
CA LYS A 234 -40.63 -10.06 -10.59
C LYS A 234 -42.05 -10.16 -10.00
N LYS A 235 -42.22 -9.91 -8.69
CA LYS A 235 -43.51 -9.89 -8.03
C LYS A 235 -44.39 -8.76 -8.56
N ALA A 236 -43.84 -7.56 -8.74
CA ALA A 236 -44.59 -6.43 -9.31
C ALA A 236 -45.03 -6.68 -10.77
N GLU A 237 -44.17 -7.31 -11.57
CA GLU A 237 -44.49 -7.69 -12.95
C GLU A 237 -45.61 -8.76 -13.02
N GLU A 238 -45.56 -9.75 -12.13
CA GLU A 238 -46.59 -10.78 -12.04
C GLU A 238 -47.94 -10.21 -11.57
N GLU A 239 -47.93 -9.28 -10.61
CA GLU A 239 -49.12 -8.59 -10.12
C GLU A 239 -49.74 -7.71 -11.22
N ALA A 240 -48.94 -6.93 -11.95
CA ALA A 240 -49.36 -6.13 -13.08
C ALA A 240 -49.99 -7.00 -14.20
N LYS A 241 -49.41 -8.18 -14.45
CA LYS A 241 -49.95 -9.14 -15.43
C LYS A 241 -51.31 -9.70 -14.99
N ARG A 242 -51.46 -10.05 -13.71
CA ARG A 242 -52.78 -10.50 -13.15
C ARG A 242 -53.85 -9.42 -13.21
N GLU A 243 -53.49 -8.16 -12.91
CA GLU A 243 -54.42 -7.05 -13.04
C GLU A 243 -54.84 -6.78 -14.50
N ALA A 244 -53.89 -6.88 -15.45
CA ALA A 244 -54.19 -6.75 -16.88
C ALA A 244 -55.10 -7.87 -17.40
N GLU A 245 -54.88 -9.12 -16.99
CA GLU A 245 -55.74 -10.25 -17.32
C GLU A 245 -57.14 -10.11 -16.72
N ALA A 246 -57.25 -9.64 -15.46
CA ALA A 246 -58.54 -9.38 -14.83
C ALA A 246 -59.34 -8.30 -15.54
N LYS A 247 -58.71 -7.18 -15.93
CA LYS A 247 -59.34 -6.10 -16.71
C LYS A 247 -59.78 -6.57 -18.09
N ALA A 248 -58.96 -7.36 -18.79
CA ALA A 248 -59.29 -7.91 -20.10
C ALA A 248 -60.52 -8.82 -20.02
N LYS A 249 -60.63 -9.63 -18.94
CA LYS A 249 -61.79 -10.51 -18.71
C LYS A 249 -63.06 -9.71 -18.42
N GLU A 250 -62.96 -8.66 -17.61
CA GLU A 250 -64.07 -7.77 -17.30
C GLU A 250 -64.55 -7.03 -18.56
N GLU A 251 -63.67 -6.53 -19.42
CA GLU A 251 -64.02 -5.94 -20.71
C GLU A 251 -64.73 -6.94 -21.66
N GLN A 252 -64.26 -8.20 -21.67
CA GLN A 252 -64.81 -9.24 -22.48
C GLN A 252 -66.24 -9.58 -21.99
N GLU A 253 -66.44 -9.76 -20.70
CA GLU A 253 -67.77 -10.00 -20.10
C GLU A 253 -68.75 -8.82 -20.37
N ALA A 254 -68.26 -7.58 -20.31
CA ALA A 254 -69.10 -6.40 -20.64
C ALA A 254 -69.49 -6.39 -22.12
N ARG A 255 -68.62 -6.72 -23.07
CA ARG A 255 -68.91 -6.84 -24.49
C ARG A 255 -69.97 -7.95 -24.78
N GLU A 256 -69.80 -9.11 -24.14
CA GLU A 256 -70.78 -10.22 -24.29
C GLU A 256 -72.12 -9.84 -23.76
N LEU A 257 -72.24 -9.08 -22.69
CA LEU A 257 -73.46 -8.57 -22.13
C LEU A 257 -74.14 -7.55 -23.08
N GLU A 258 -73.38 -6.61 -23.64
CA GLU A 258 -73.85 -5.66 -24.65
C GLU A 258 -74.40 -6.39 -25.90
N GLU A 259 -73.74 -7.38 -26.42
CA GLU A 259 -74.19 -8.19 -27.54
C GLU A 259 -75.47 -8.94 -27.21
N GLN A 260 -75.60 -9.49 -26.01
CA GLN A 260 -76.84 -10.16 -25.56
C GLN A 260 -78.05 -9.18 -25.49
N GLU A 261 -77.82 -7.99 -24.92
CA GLU A 261 -78.88 -6.95 -24.88
C GLU A 261 -79.28 -6.49 -26.29
N GLN A 262 -78.27 -6.33 -27.19
CA GLN A 262 -78.61 -5.94 -28.58
C GLN A 262 -79.37 -7.01 -29.28
N ARG A 263 -79.07 -8.29 -29.18
CA ARG A 263 -79.81 -9.42 -29.73
C ARG A 263 -81.26 -9.48 -29.14
N PHE A 264 -81.38 -9.21 -27.85
CA PHE A 264 -82.71 -9.16 -27.21
C PHE A 264 -83.62 -8.02 -27.76
N ARG A 265 -83.01 -6.83 -27.91
CA ARG A 265 -83.71 -5.66 -28.52
C ARG A 265 -84.13 -5.94 -29.97
N GLU A 266 -83.24 -6.57 -30.76
CA GLU A 266 -83.55 -6.97 -32.13
C GLU A 266 -84.68 -8.00 -32.20
N GLN A 267 -84.68 -9.00 -31.32
CA GLN A 267 -85.78 -9.97 -31.22
C GLN A 267 -87.15 -9.32 -30.82
N GLN A 268 -87.09 -8.40 -29.87
CA GLN A 268 -88.32 -7.64 -29.50
C GLN A 268 -88.82 -6.81 -30.67
N ALA A 269 -87.97 -6.12 -31.39
CA ALA A 269 -88.34 -5.35 -32.56
C ALA A 269 -88.88 -6.22 -33.67
N MET A 270 -88.35 -7.42 -33.91
CA MET A 270 -88.92 -8.38 -34.85
C MET A 270 -90.34 -8.86 -34.44
N ARG A 271 -90.55 -9.17 -33.14
CA ARG A 271 -91.80 -9.57 -32.60
C ARG A 271 -92.88 -8.46 -32.78
N LEU A 272 -92.51 -7.25 -32.48
CA LEU A 272 -93.38 -6.08 -32.68
C LEU A 272 -93.77 -5.86 -34.17
N ARG A 273 -92.77 -5.98 -35.06
CA ARG A 273 -93.03 -5.89 -36.52
C ARG A 273 -93.92 -7.02 -37.02
N ALA A 274 -93.72 -8.25 -36.52
CA ALA A 274 -94.58 -9.38 -36.85
C ALA A 274 -96.00 -9.19 -36.31
N GLN A 275 -96.23 -8.63 -35.11
CA GLN A 275 -97.52 -8.29 -34.56
C GLN A 275 -98.22 -7.17 -35.37
N HIS A 276 -97.49 -6.14 -35.81
CA HIS A 276 -98.06 -5.09 -36.70
C HIS A 276 -98.51 -5.67 -38.04
N ARG A 277 -97.67 -6.52 -38.68
CA ARG A 277 -98.09 -7.17 -39.94
C ARG A 277 -99.34 -8.06 -39.78
N ARG A 278 -99.46 -8.78 -38.65
CA ARG A 278 -100.72 -9.57 -38.40
C ARG A 278 -101.88 -8.66 -38.26
N ARG A 279 -101.81 -7.53 -37.58
CA ARG A 279 -102.91 -6.57 -37.45
C ARG A 279 -103.30 -5.91 -38.80
N GLU A 280 -102.30 -5.63 -39.67
CA GLU A 280 -102.57 -5.12 -41.02
C GLU A 280 -103.31 -6.16 -41.88
N ILE A 281 -102.92 -7.43 -41.83
CA ILE A 281 -103.61 -8.51 -42.58
C ILE A 281 -104.99 -8.77 -42.02
N ASP A 282 -105.19 -8.73 -40.69
CA ASP A 282 -106.52 -8.86 -40.10
C ASP A 282 -107.47 -7.67 -40.46
N PHE A 283 -106.93 -6.47 -40.61
CA PHE A 283 -107.68 -5.28 -41.03
C PHE A 283 -108.01 -5.31 -42.50
N GLU A 284 -107.16 -5.82 -43.38
CA GLU A 284 -107.52 -6.01 -44.81
C GLU A 284 -108.54 -7.13 -45.03
N SER A 285 -108.55 -8.16 -44.16
CA SER A 285 -109.54 -9.27 -44.27
C SER A 285 -110.94 -8.93 -43.76
N LEU A 286 -111.14 -7.80 -43.08
CA LEU A 286 -112.41 -7.32 -42.56
C LEU A 286 -113.15 -6.34 -43.53
N ASN A 287 -112.52 -5.95 -44.66
CA ASN A 287 -113.07 -5.03 -45.66
C ASN A 287 -113.41 -5.70 -46.99
N TYR A 288 -113.72 -7.01 -46.99
CA TYR A 288 -114.30 -7.71 -48.11
C TYR A 288 -115.70 -8.29 -47.77
#